data_54286b66b4a7da2cef89fc844c3020c8
#
_entry.id   54286b66b4a7da2cef89fc844c3020c8
#
_cell.length_a   1.000
_cell.length_b   1.000
_cell.length_c   1.000
_cell.angle_alpha   90.00
_cell.angle_beta   90.00
_cell.angle_gamma   90.00
#
_symmetry.space_group_name_H-M   'P 1'
#
loop_
_entity.id
_entity.type
_entity.pdbx_description
1 polymer ?
#
loop_
_entity_poly.entity_id
_entity_poly.type
_entity_poly.pdbx_seq_one_letter_code
_entity_poly.pdbx_strand_id
1 'polypeptide(L)'
;MACATVEKNSINDEYDSWDNEETKSTADKLVFPEFDTIKVSTKTFIVMTNMTLDIDKLFEFLPTTNYIVVPKRRGRKKKNEPEDPNKGIASGSIITLEYQNKIRGVDLKKKKKKNKSTKKRGNYFRNSVTVVMIMDNKKINFKVSRNGKFQMTGCRRDDHAEKCVKWIWKYIKESKGIWKFEGYDCDCDSESDIDTDTDSDTEDENGNPIPKPLPTPRKIPDLKAIFIPAMRNIDFGLNFLVDREKLDEYFNTSTNYHSLLETSFGYTGVNIKIPIIKPIEELMLKQIECVSGIWVKPVYVQYTDYLKMLPEKDVAKKLKKQRYNTFLVFHSGKVIMSGMEATFMKNVYYEFLDIIRESYDIIEERLDE
;
A
#
# COMPACT_ATOMS: atom_id res chain seq x y z
N MET A 1 3.24 -104.16 -27.47
CA MET A 1 4.23 -103.12 -27.65
C MET A 1 3.61 -101.80 -27.23
N ALA A 2 3.88 -101.34 -26.03
CA ALA A 2 3.27 -100.08 -25.45
C ALA A 2 4.35 -98.97 -25.58
N CYS A 3 4.01 -97.93 -26.22
CA CYS A 3 4.84 -96.71 -26.33
C CYS A 3 4.44 -95.77 -25.22
N ALA A 4 5.37 -95.44 -24.34
CA ALA A 4 5.20 -94.51 -23.27
C ALA A 4 5.43 -93.09 -23.76
N THR A 5 4.40 -92.22 -23.60
CA THR A 5 4.45 -90.80 -23.85
C THR A 5 4.97 -90.12 -22.58
N VAL A 6 6.06 -89.37 -22.71
CA VAL A 6 6.63 -88.55 -21.65
C VAL A 6 5.95 -87.19 -21.68
N GLU A 7 5.24 -86.81 -20.57
CA GLU A 7 4.73 -85.49 -20.35
C GLU A 7 5.87 -84.55 -19.98
N LYS A 8 5.98 -83.40 -20.69
CA LYS A 8 6.86 -82.33 -20.38
C LYS A 8 6.09 -81.37 -19.44
N ASN A 9 6.55 -81.29 -18.23
CA ASN A 9 6.10 -80.20 -17.29
C ASN A 9 6.71 -78.86 -17.78
N SER A 10 5.84 -77.95 -18.15
CA SER A 10 6.19 -76.54 -18.40
C SER A 10 6.26 -75.83 -17.06
N ILE A 11 7.42 -75.37 -16.68
CA ILE A 11 7.65 -74.45 -15.57
C ILE A 11 7.16 -73.07 -16.05
N ASN A 12 6.09 -72.60 -15.44
CA ASN A 12 5.67 -71.21 -15.59
C ASN A 12 6.61 -70.34 -14.78
N ASP A 13 7.46 -69.59 -15.45
CA ASP A 13 8.16 -68.47 -14.87
C ASP A 13 7.13 -67.32 -14.69
N GLU A 14 6.58 -67.20 -13.50
CA GLU A 14 5.92 -65.96 -13.07
C GLU A 14 7.00 -64.88 -12.96
N TYR A 15 7.11 -64.05 -13.99
CA TYR A 15 7.77 -62.76 -13.88
C TYR A 15 6.92 -61.87 -13.01
N ASP A 16 7.36 -61.68 -11.75
CA ASP A 16 6.89 -60.58 -10.91
C ASP A 16 7.11 -59.27 -11.66
N SER A 17 6.04 -58.71 -12.17
CA SER A 17 5.98 -57.31 -12.59
C SER A 17 6.15 -56.46 -11.34
N TRP A 18 7.35 -56.01 -11.09
CA TRP A 18 7.60 -54.94 -10.18
C TRP A 18 6.86 -53.72 -10.73
N ASP A 19 5.67 -53.39 -10.15
CA ASP A 19 5.02 -52.14 -10.37
C ASP A 19 6.01 -51.04 -10.00
N ASN A 20 6.52 -50.37 -11.01
CA ASN A 20 7.16 -49.08 -10.87
C ASN A 20 6.10 -48.11 -10.34
N GLU A 21 5.88 -48.12 -9.02
CA GLU A 21 5.33 -46.93 -8.37
C GLU A 21 6.35 -45.82 -8.64
N GLU A 22 6.06 -45.02 -9.67
CA GLU A 22 6.70 -43.73 -9.85
C GLU A 22 6.67 -43.03 -8.51
N THR A 23 7.80 -42.96 -7.83
CA THR A 23 7.98 -42.17 -6.61
C THR A 23 7.74 -40.72 -7.01
N LYS A 24 6.49 -40.30 -6.93
CA LYS A 24 6.13 -38.88 -7.08
C LYS A 24 7.05 -38.12 -6.16
N SER A 25 7.85 -37.23 -6.74
CA SER A 25 8.76 -36.34 -6.03
C SER A 25 8.00 -35.69 -4.86
N THR A 26 8.64 -35.55 -3.70
CA THR A 26 8.10 -34.83 -2.56
C THR A 26 7.67 -33.42 -2.92
N ALA A 27 8.28 -32.83 -3.95
CA ALA A 27 7.93 -31.56 -4.54
C ALA A 27 6.49 -31.52 -5.13
N ASP A 28 5.99 -32.65 -5.69
CA ASP A 28 4.63 -32.76 -6.23
C ASP A 28 3.54 -32.71 -5.13
N LYS A 29 3.92 -32.92 -3.86
CA LYS A 29 3.03 -32.85 -2.71
C LYS A 29 2.87 -31.43 -2.14
N LEU A 30 3.65 -30.43 -2.65
CA LEU A 30 3.56 -29.06 -2.19
C LEU A 30 2.28 -28.38 -2.71
N VAL A 31 1.35 -28.15 -1.80
CA VAL A 31 0.10 -27.44 -2.09
C VAL A 31 0.22 -26.00 -1.62
N PHE A 32 0.11 -25.09 -2.56
CA PHE A 32 0.11 -23.65 -2.30
C PHE A 32 -1.28 -23.05 -2.52
N PRO A 33 -1.62 -21.93 -1.84
CA PRO A 33 -2.92 -21.29 -2.01
C PRO A 33 -3.06 -20.68 -3.42
N GLU A 34 -4.26 -20.73 -3.98
CA GLU A 34 -4.58 -20.03 -5.21
C GLU A 34 -4.45 -18.50 -5.03
N PHE A 35 -3.85 -17.82 -5.99
CA PHE A 35 -3.56 -16.38 -5.91
C PHE A 35 -4.78 -15.54 -5.52
N ASP A 36 -5.94 -15.83 -6.09
CA ASP A 36 -7.16 -15.06 -5.87
C ASP A 36 -7.79 -15.30 -4.49
N THR A 37 -7.39 -16.37 -3.79
CA THR A 37 -7.84 -16.67 -2.43
C THR A 37 -7.02 -15.97 -1.35
N ILE A 38 -5.82 -15.48 -1.69
CA ILE A 38 -4.91 -14.85 -0.74
C ILE A 38 -5.39 -13.45 -0.37
N LYS A 39 -5.55 -13.22 0.93
CA LYS A 39 -5.98 -11.93 1.45
C LYS A 39 -4.91 -10.86 1.28
N VAL A 40 -5.31 -9.73 0.73
CA VAL A 40 -4.44 -8.55 0.65
C VAL A 40 -4.14 -8.03 2.05
N SER A 41 -2.87 -7.95 2.41
CA SER A 41 -2.43 -7.44 3.71
C SER A 41 -2.40 -5.91 3.73
N THR A 42 -1.91 -5.29 2.66
CA THR A 42 -1.93 -3.84 2.53
C THR A 42 -1.88 -3.39 1.07
N LYS A 43 -2.47 -2.23 0.80
CA LYS A 43 -2.36 -1.49 -0.46
C LYS A 43 -1.84 -0.07 -0.19
N THR A 44 -1.03 0.42 -1.10
CA THR A 44 -0.57 1.81 -1.12
C THR A 44 -1.07 2.46 -2.40
N PHE A 45 -1.66 3.64 -2.28
CA PHE A 45 -2.13 4.44 -3.41
C PHE A 45 -1.45 5.79 -3.46
N ILE A 46 -1.22 6.25 -4.67
CA ILE A 46 -0.97 7.65 -4.97
C ILE A 46 -2.24 8.17 -5.63
N VAL A 47 -2.86 9.20 -5.05
CA VAL A 47 -4.02 9.84 -5.67
C VAL A 47 -3.61 11.21 -6.14
N MET A 48 -3.89 11.51 -7.40
CA MET A 48 -3.68 12.83 -7.99
C MET A 48 -5.03 13.51 -8.12
N THR A 49 -5.11 14.73 -7.64
CA THR A 49 -6.32 15.55 -7.77
C THR A 49 -5.99 16.87 -8.48
N ASN A 50 -7.03 17.55 -8.93
CA ASN A 50 -6.93 18.90 -9.49
C ASN A 50 -6.92 20.01 -8.40
N MET A 51 -6.75 19.64 -7.12
CA MET A 51 -6.69 20.61 -6.03
C MET A 51 -5.30 21.20 -5.86
N THR A 52 -5.21 22.50 -5.58
CA THR A 52 -4.06 23.13 -4.95
C THR A 52 -4.46 23.58 -3.55
N LEU A 53 -3.71 23.18 -2.53
CA LEU A 53 -4.07 23.31 -1.13
C LEU A 53 -3.12 24.23 -0.38
N ASP A 54 -3.66 25.08 0.46
CA ASP A 54 -2.91 25.76 1.51
C ASP A 54 -2.68 24.77 2.68
N ILE A 55 -1.45 24.33 2.82
CA ILE A 55 -1.07 23.28 3.76
C ILE A 55 -1.14 23.75 5.22
N ASP A 56 -0.81 25.01 5.48
CA ASP A 56 -0.88 25.59 6.82
C ASP A 56 -2.33 25.64 7.29
N LYS A 57 -3.23 26.14 6.45
CA LYS A 57 -4.67 26.14 6.71
C LYS A 57 -5.26 24.75 6.77
N LEU A 58 -4.83 23.83 5.90
CA LEU A 58 -5.27 22.43 5.96
C LEU A 58 -4.94 21.81 7.32
N PHE A 59 -3.75 22.09 7.86
CA PHE A 59 -3.35 21.62 9.18
C PHE A 59 -4.19 22.26 10.29
N GLU A 60 -4.51 23.54 10.19
CA GLU A 60 -5.25 24.28 11.23
C GLU A 60 -6.73 23.92 11.27
N PHE A 61 -7.37 23.76 10.11
CA PHE A 61 -8.83 23.66 10.04
C PHE A 61 -9.36 22.23 9.96
N LEU A 62 -8.56 21.23 9.55
CA LEU A 62 -9.06 19.86 9.58
C LEU A 62 -9.45 19.45 11.00
N PRO A 63 -10.64 18.87 11.20
CA PRO A 63 -11.11 18.47 12.52
C PRO A 63 -10.28 17.28 13.05
N THR A 64 -10.10 17.22 14.37
CA THR A 64 -9.50 16.07 15.04
C THR A 64 -10.48 15.46 16.03
N THR A 65 -10.54 14.13 16.06
CA THR A 65 -11.40 13.38 16.99
C THR A 65 -10.56 12.83 18.14
N ASN A 66 -11.09 12.89 19.35
CA ASN A 66 -10.43 12.32 20.52
C ASN A 66 -10.23 10.82 20.33
N TYR A 67 -9.03 10.35 20.62
CA TYR A 67 -8.62 8.96 20.47
C TYR A 67 -7.78 8.52 21.65
N ILE A 68 -8.10 7.37 22.25
CA ILE A 68 -7.31 6.81 23.37
C ILE A 68 -6.37 5.75 22.82
N VAL A 69 -5.07 5.91 23.06
CA VAL A 69 -4.07 4.91 22.68
C VAL A 69 -4.11 3.75 23.66
N VAL A 70 -4.68 2.63 23.23
CA VAL A 70 -4.66 1.40 24.01
C VAL A 70 -3.29 0.74 23.85
N PRO A 71 -2.53 0.50 24.94
CA PRO A 71 -1.24 -0.19 24.86
C PRO A 71 -1.43 -1.62 24.32
N LYS A 72 -0.59 -2.02 23.38
CA LYS A 72 -0.56 -3.42 22.93
C LYS A 72 -0.03 -4.30 24.07
N ARG A 73 -0.88 -5.09 24.65
CA ARG A 73 -0.47 -6.10 25.63
C ARG A 73 0.17 -7.28 24.91
N ARG A 74 1.26 -7.82 25.47
CA ARG A 74 1.86 -9.08 25.04
C ARG A 74 1.17 -10.21 25.80
N GLY A 75 0.77 -11.28 25.11
CA GLY A 75 0.14 -12.46 25.72
C GLY A 75 -1.30 -12.72 25.27
N ARG A 76 -1.89 -13.81 25.78
CA ARG A 76 -3.27 -14.25 25.50
C ARG A 76 -4.27 -13.24 26.10
N LYS A 77 -5.29 -12.85 25.34
CA LYS A 77 -6.39 -12.00 25.84
C LYS A 77 -7.06 -12.67 27.06
N LYS A 78 -7.23 -11.91 28.14
CA LYS A 78 -8.02 -12.36 29.29
C LYS A 78 -9.50 -12.30 28.95
N LYS A 79 -10.29 -13.26 29.46
CA LYS A 79 -11.73 -13.43 29.19
C LYS A 79 -12.57 -12.18 29.57
N ASN A 80 -12.06 -11.33 30.47
CA ASN A 80 -12.70 -10.11 30.99
C ASN A 80 -11.88 -8.85 30.68
N GLU A 81 -11.31 -8.72 29.47
CA GLU A 81 -10.67 -7.45 29.11
C GLU A 81 -11.75 -6.37 28.89
N PRO A 82 -11.53 -5.16 29.40
CA PRO A 82 -12.43 -4.04 29.14
C PRO A 82 -12.48 -3.79 27.62
N GLU A 83 -13.65 -3.44 27.12
CA GLU A 83 -13.83 -3.11 25.71
C GLU A 83 -12.87 -2.00 25.29
N ASP A 84 -12.40 -2.05 24.03
CA ASP A 84 -11.57 -1.00 23.44
C ASP A 84 -12.35 0.33 23.48
N PRO A 85 -11.86 1.37 24.22
CA PRO A 85 -12.55 2.64 24.35
C PRO A 85 -12.74 3.37 23.01
N ASN A 86 -12.07 2.89 21.96
CA ASN A 86 -12.19 3.42 20.61
C ASN A 86 -13.15 2.62 19.72
N LYS A 87 -13.80 1.57 20.28
CA LYS A 87 -14.80 0.79 19.55
C LYS A 87 -15.96 1.71 19.14
N GLY A 88 -16.26 1.72 17.85
CA GLY A 88 -17.35 2.53 17.31
C GLY A 88 -16.96 3.95 16.87
N ILE A 89 -15.67 4.29 16.84
CA ILE A 89 -15.25 5.56 16.23
C ILE A 89 -15.71 5.60 14.76
N ALA A 90 -16.42 6.67 14.40
CA ALA A 90 -17.00 6.83 13.07
C ALA A 90 -15.93 6.81 11.96
N SER A 91 -16.25 6.18 10.82
CA SER A 91 -15.42 6.26 9.62
C SER A 91 -15.29 7.72 9.16
N GLY A 92 -14.08 8.12 8.79
CA GLY A 92 -13.76 9.51 8.43
C GLY A 92 -13.17 10.32 9.58
N SER A 93 -13.20 9.82 10.84
CA SER A 93 -12.60 10.51 11.98
C SER A 93 -11.10 10.63 11.85
N ILE A 94 -10.57 11.86 11.92
CA ILE A 94 -9.13 12.14 11.92
C ILE A 94 -8.64 12.12 13.36
N ILE A 95 -7.71 11.23 13.67
CA ILE A 95 -7.17 11.07 15.02
C ILE A 95 -5.81 11.73 15.21
N THR A 96 -5.08 11.97 14.14
CA THR A 96 -3.76 12.62 14.17
C THR A 96 -3.55 13.44 12.91
N LEU A 97 -3.09 14.66 13.11
CA LEU A 97 -2.53 15.52 12.07
C LEU A 97 -1.09 15.86 12.45
N GLU A 98 -0.16 15.70 11.51
CA GLU A 98 1.24 16.07 11.71
C GLU A 98 1.72 16.95 10.56
N TYR A 99 2.23 18.11 10.90
CA TYR A 99 2.86 19.05 9.95
C TYR A 99 4.12 19.64 10.57
N GLN A 100 5.23 19.53 9.85
CA GLN A 100 6.54 19.92 10.36
C GLN A 100 6.82 19.23 11.72
N ASN A 101 6.92 20.01 12.82
CA ASN A 101 7.12 19.51 14.18
C ASN A 101 5.86 19.61 15.05
N LYS A 102 4.74 20.05 14.45
CA LYS A 102 3.47 20.23 15.15
C LYS A 102 2.58 19.01 15.00
N ILE A 103 1.89 18.62 16.06
CA ILE A 103 0.93 17.52 16.08
C ILE A 103 -0.39 18.06 16.65
N ARG A 104 -1.49 17.79 15.95
CA ARG A 104 -2.85 17.96 16.46
C ARG A 104 -3.51 16.60 16.61
N GLY A 105 -4.33 16.43 17.63
CA GLY A 105 -4.86 15.12 18.01
C GLY A 105 -3.82 14.29 18.77
N VAL A 106 -3.78 12.98 18.54
CA VAL A 106 -2.99 12.03 19.33
C VAL A 106 -1.63 11.75 18.71
N ASP A 107 -0.57 11.83 19.49
CA ASP A 107 0.76 11.39 19.08
C ASP A 107 0.85 9.86 19.11
N LEU A 108 0.81 9.24 17.94
CA LEU A 108 0.91 7.80 17.76
C LEU A 108 2.37 7.29 17.71
N LYS A 109 3.36 8.19 17.72
CA LYS A 109 4.78 7.80 17.68
C LYS A 109 5.19 7.24 19.04
N LYS A 110 5.79 6.05 19.02
CA LYS A 110 6.43 5.52 20.24
C LYS A 110 7.51 6.49 20.69
N LYS A 111 7.47 6.92 21.95
CA LYS A 111 8.57 7.66 22.56
C LYS A 111 9.83 6.79 22.46
N LYS A 112 10.73 7.10 21.53
CA LYS A 112 12.06 6.47 21.50
C LYS A 112 12.75 6.85 22.81
N LYS A 113 13.34 5.86 23.53
CA LYS A 113 14.20 6.14 24.67
C LYS A 113 15.23 7.18 24.21
N LYS A 114 15.26 8.32 24.90
CA LYS A 114 16.19 9.40 24.58
C LYS A 114 17.60 8.94 24.89
N ASN A 115 18.30 8.33 23.93
CA ASN A 115 19.74 8.31 23.96
C ASN A 115 20.21 9.75 23.72
N LYS A 116 20.91 10.30 24.71
CA LYS A 116 21.35 11.71 24.84
C LYS A 116 22.44 12.12 23.83
N SER A 117 22.49 11.62 22.63
CA SER A 117 23.47 12.02 21.63
C SER A 117 22.76 12.56 20.37
N THR A 118 23.08 13.81 20.10
CA THR A 118 22.82 14.58 18.88
C THR A 118 21.35 14.83 18.53
N LYS A 119 20.92 16.08 18.68
CA LYS A 119 19.74 16.68 18.04
C LYS A 119 19.91 16.62 16.53
N LYS A 120 19.67 15.45 15.90
CA LYS A 120 19.46 15.39 14.45
C LYS A 120 18.21 16.22 14.17
N ARG A 121 18.37 17.31 13.42
CA ARG A 121 17.23 18.04 12.84
C ARG A 121 16.39 17.00 12.12
N GLY A 122 15.16 16.75 12.62
CA GLY A 122 14.28 15.76 12.04
C GLY A 122 13.96 16.18 10.60
N ASN A 123 14.21 15.28 9.64
CA ASN A 123 13.77 15.47 8.29
C ASN A 123 12.25 15.39 8.27
N TYR A 124 11.57 16.51 8.14
CA TYR A 124 10.12 16.57 7.97
C TYR A 124 9.76 17.16 6.62
N PHE A 125 8.65 16.68 6.09
CA PHE A 125 8.13 17.18 4.83
C PHE A 125 7.46 18.54 5.04
N ARG A 126 7.99 19.58 4.37
CA ARG A 126 7.48 20.95 4.48
C ARG A 126 6.20 21.19 3.68
N ASN A 127 5.98 20.39 2.63
CA ASN A 127 4.92 20.61 1.63
C ASN A 127 3.76 19.61 1.76
N SER A 128 3.60 18.96 2.92
CA SER A 128 2.51 18.00 3.12
C SER A 128 2.14 17.86 4.60
N VAL A 129 0.85 17.67 4.85
CA VAL A 129 0.30 17.26 6.14
C VAL A 129 0.17 15.74 6.15
N THR A 130 0.62 15.09 7.23
CA THR A 130 0.34 13.68 7.49
C THR A 130 -0.96 13.57 8.26
N VAL A 131 -1.85 12.73 7.78
CA VAL A 131 -3.18 12.48 8.35
C VAL A 131 -3.29 11.02 8.74
N VAL A 132 -3.78 10.74 9.95
CA VAL A 132 -4.21 9.39 10.34
C VAL A 132 -5.73 9.43 10.54
N MET A 133 -6.43 8.70 9.70
CA MET A 133 -7.90 8.64 9.67
C MET A 133 -8.38 7.23 10.00
N ILE A 134 -9.47 7.13 10.74
CA ILE A 134 -10.19 5.87 10.94
C ILE A 134 -11.11 5.64 9.75
N MET A 135 -10.97 4.48 9.12
CA MET A 135 -11.82 4.05 8.02
C MET A 135 -12.18 2.58 8.19
N ASP A 136 -13.47 2.29 8.33
CA ASP A 136 -13.98 0.91 8.51
C ASP A 136 -13.19 0.16 9.62
N ASN A 137 -13.08 0.76 10.80
CA ASN A 137 -12.33 0.30 11.97
C ASN A 137 -10.81 0.13 11.76
N LYS A 138 -10.26 0.69 10.69
CA LYS A 138 -8.82 0.64 10.41
C LYS A 138 -8.20 2.04 10.35
N LYS A 139 -6.97 2.15 10.86
CA LYS A 139 -6.16 3.37 10.72
C LYS A 139 -5.54 3.42 9.33
N ILE A 140 -5.90 4.41 8.55
CA ILE A 140 -5.28 4.72 7.26
C ILE A 140 -4.35 5.92 7.48
N ASN A 141 -3.10 5.76 7.09
CA ASN A 141 -2.10 6.83 7.17
C ASN A 141 -1.85 7.37 5.78
N PHE A 142 -1.98 8.67 5.61
CA PHE A 142 -1.70 9.31 4.33
C PHE A 142 -1.15 10.72 4.49
N LYS A 143 -0.43 11.15 3.46
CA LYS A 143 0.07 12.51 3.31
C LYS A 143 -0.74 13.22 2.26
N VAL A 144 -1.10 14.47 2.55
CA VAL A 144 -1.74 15.38 1.60
C VAL A 144 -0.76 16.49 1.28
N SER A 145 -0.40 16.63 0.03
CA SER A 145 0.59 17.63 -0.44
C SER A 145 -0.10 18.86 -1.00
N ARG A 146 0.62 19.98 -1.07
CA ARG A 146 0.13 21.27 -1.58
C ARG A 146 -0.51 21.16 -2.98
N ASN A 147 0.04 20.33 -3.86
CA ASN A 147 -0.46 20.09 -5.22
C ASN A 147 -1.59 19.04 -5.28
N GLY A 148 -2.36 18.87 -4.23
CA GLY A 148 -3.49 17.94 -4.20
C GLY A 148 -3.13 16.46 -4.30
N LYS A 149 -1.84 16.09 -4.18
CA LYS A 149 -1.41 14.71 -4.22
C LYS A 149 -1.58 14.05 -2.86
N PHE A 150 -2.22 12.87 -2.83
CA PHE A 150 -2.30 12.01 -1.66
C PHE A 150 -1.34 10.82 -1.83
N GLN A 151 -0.63 10.49 -0.77
CA GLN A 151 0.14 9.25 -0.67
C GLN A 151 -0.42 8.44 0.49
N MET A 152 -1.14 7.37 0.20
CA MET A 152 -1.91 6.59 1.17
C MET A 152 -1.29 5.23 1.41
N THR A 153 -1.16 4.83 2.67
CA THR A 153 -0.67 3.52 3.09
C THR A 153 -1.63 2.86 4.07
N GLY A 154 -1.61 1.53 4.13
CA GLY A 154 -2.43 0.78 5.07
C GLY A 154 -3.85 0.51 4.58
N CYS A 155 -4.19 0.83 3.35
CA CYS A 155 -5.45 0.38 2.74
C CYS A 155 -5.44 -1.16 2.60
N ARG A 156 -6.59 -1.81 2.74
CA ARG A 156 -6.79 -3.23 2.42
C ARG A 156 -7.65 -3.41 1.17
N ARG A 157 -8.59 -2.48 0.98
CA ARG A 157 -9.54 -2.46 -0.13
C ARG A 157 -9.33 -1.18 -0.94
N ASP A 158 -9.76 -1.17 -2.17
CA ASP A 158 -9.65 -0.02 -3.06
C ASP A 158 -10.56 1.15 -2.63
N ASP A 159 -11.72 0.81 -2.04
CA ASP A 159 -12.66 1.80 -1.53
C ASP A 159 -12.14 2.60 -0.32
N HIS A 160 -11.13 2.10 0.41
CA HIS A 160 -10.53 2.84 1.53
C HIS A 160 -9.90 4.15 1.07
N ALA A 161 -9.14 4.11 -0.03
CA ALA A 161 -8.50 5.31 -0.58
C ALA A 161 -9.55 6.32 -1.07
N GLU A 162 -10.58 5.84 -1.77
CA GLU A 162 -11.69 6.66 -2.26
C GLU A 162 -12.44 7.34 -1.11
N LYS A 163 -12.82 6.58 -0.09
CA LYS A 163 -13.51 7.10 1.09
C LYS A 163 -12.67 8.16 1.80
N CYS A 164 -11.35 7.94 1.96
CA CYS A 164 -10.47 8.94 2.58
C CYS A 164 -10.44 10.26 1.79
N VAL A 165 -10.35 10.20 0.45
CA VAL A 165 -10.39 11.40 -0.40
C VAL A 165 -11.74 12.11 -0.27
N LYS A 166 -12.84 11.35 -0.30
CA LYS A 166 -14.20 11.91 -0.14
C LYS A 166 -14.39 12.62 1.22
N TRP A 167 -13.85 12.04 2.30
CA TRP A 167 -13.90 12.67 3.61
C TRP A 167 -13.06 13.96 3.69
N ILE A 168 -11.82 13.93 3.18
CA ILE A 168 -10.98 15.13 3.14
C ILE A 168 -11.66 16.22 2.30
N TRP A 169 -12.22 15.86 1.13
CA TRP A 169 -12.97 16.79 0.29
C TRP A 169 -14.17 17.40 1.01
N LYS A 170 -14.91 16.59 1.76
CA LYS A 170 -16.02 17.08 2.61
C LYS A 170 -15.53 18.13 3.61
N TYR A 171 -14.47 17.83 4.35
CA TYR A 171 -13.91 18.75 5.34
C TYR A 171 -13.37 20.05 4.70
N ILE A 172 -12.73 19.95 3.54
CA ILE A 172 -12.26 21.12 2.80
C ILE A 172 -13.41 22.01 2.38
N LYS A 173 -14.52 21.45 1.90
CA LYS A 173 -15.71 22.22 1.51
C LYS A 173 -16.37 22.92 2.69
N GLU A 174 -16.38 22.28 3.85
CA GLU A 174 -16.93 22.83 5.08
C GLU A 174 -16.05 23.94 5.67
N SER A 175 -14.76 23.95 5.34
CA SER A 175 -13.77 24.88 5.87
C SER A 175 -13.45 25.96 4.85
N LYS A 176 -13.99 27.15 5.03
CA LYS A 176 -13.77 28.29 4.11
C LYS A 176 -12.28 28.64 4.00
N GLY A 177 -11.76 28.77 2.77
CA GLY A 177 -10.44 29.35 2.49
C GLY A 177 -9.23 28.40 2.53
N ILE A 178 -9.41 27.08 2.55
CA ILE A 178 -8.29 26.11 2.58
C ILE A 178 -7.72 25.82 1.18
N TRP A 179 -8.42 26.07 0.09
CA TRP A 179 -8.11 25.52 -1.21
C TRP A 179 -8.04 26.53 -2.35
N LYS A 180 -7.21 26.20 -3.36
CA LYS A 180 -7.19 26.79 -4.69
C LYS A 180 -7.29 25.68 -5.71
N PHE A 181 -7.89 25.94 -6.88
CA PHE A 181 -7.93 24.98 -7.98
C PHE A 181 -7.09 25.51 -9.15
N GLU A 182 -6.40 24.61 -9.88
CA GLU A 182 -5.74 24.97 -11.13
C GLU A 182 -6.81 25.41 -12.16
N GLY A 183 -6.59 26.56 -12.81
CA GLY A 183 -7.54 27.14 -13.77
C GLY A 183 -8.66 27.98 -13.16
N TYR A 184 -8.71 28.10 -11.84
CA TYR A 184 -9.46 29.14 -11.17
C TYR A 184 -8.46 30.17 -10.66
N ASP A 185 -8.07 31.09 -11.55
CA ASP A 185 -7.65 32.39 -11.10
C ASP A 185 -8.83 32.95 -10.31
N CYS A 186 -8.63 33.17 -9.02
CA CYS A 186 -9.50 34.08 -8.32
C CYS A 186 -9.31 35.41 -9.04
N ASP A 187 -10.20 35.74 -9.96
CA ASP A 187 -10.35 37.11 -10.45
C ASP A 187 -10.83 37.97 -9.27
N CYS A 188 -9.97 38.03 -8.24
CA CYS A 188 -10.12 38.97 -7.13
C CYS A 188 -9.59 40.36 -7.57
N ASP A 189 -9.06 40.43 -8.79
CA ASP A 189 -8.57 41.65 -9.41
C ASP A 189 -9.59 42.26 -10.41
N SER A 190 -10.87 41.88 -10.37
CA SER A 190 -11.86 42.75 -10.93
C SER A 190 -12.01 43.90 -9.94
N GLU A 191 -11.24 44.93 -10.18
CA GLU A 191 -11.44 46.26 -9.70
C GLU A 191 -12.92 46.66 -9.91
N SER A 192 -13.77 46.33 -8.95
CA SER A 192 -14.94 47.15 -8.72
C SER A 192 -14.45 48.27 -7.79
N ASP A 193 -14.22 49.43 -8.39
CA ASP A 193 -14.06 50.70 -7.69
C ASP A 193 -15.08 50.81 -6.57
N ILE A 194 -14.68 50.41 -5.39
CA ILE A 194 -15.25 50.86 -4.15
C ILE A 194 -14.08 51.49 -3.41
N ASP A 195 -13.91 52.79 -3.68
CA ASP A 195 -13.18 53.70 -2.82
C ASP A 195 -13.77 53.56 -1.40
N THR A 196 -13.14 52.73 -0.62
CA THR A 196 -13.22 52.79 0.84
C THR A 196 -11.80 52.71 1.37
N ASP A 197 -11.15 53.89 1.33
CA ASP A 197 -10.07 54.21 2.25
C ASP A 197 -10.63 54.10 3.68
N THR A 198 -10.59 52.91 4.22
CA THR A 198 -10.65 52.67 5.66
C THR A 198 -9.60 51.59 5.96
N ASP A 199 -8.35 52.02 6.07
CA ASP A 199 -7.34 51.37 6.89
C ASP A 199 -7.83 51.40 8.35
N SER A 200 -8.78 50.56 8.68
CA SER A 200 -9.07 50.22 10.06
C SER A 200 -8.55 48.81 10.26
N ASP A 201 -7.33 48.69 10.74
CA ASP A 201 -6.86 47.48 11.42
C ASP A 201 -7.81 47.28 12.62
N THR A 202 -8.82 46.42 12.44
CA THR A 202 -9.69 46.01 13.52
C THR A 202 -8.92 45.05 14.41
N GLU A 203 -8.50 45.54 15.55
CA GLU A 203 -7.94 44.75 16.64
C GLU A 203 -9.08 44.19 17.50
N ASP A 204 -8.88 43.02 18.11
CA ASP A 204 -9.78 42.49 19.11
C ASP A 204 -9.64 43.32 20.44
N GLU A 205 -10.50 43.07 21.41
CA GLU A 205 -10.47 43.74 22.72
C GLU A 205 -9.13 43.57 23.47
N ASN A 206 -8.21 42.74 22.95
CA ASN A 206 -6.90 42.48 23.51
C ASN A 206 -5.75 43.02 22.64
N GLY A 207 -6.05 43.82 21.60
CA GLY A 207 -5.03 44.41 20.71
C GLY A 207 -4.42 43.45 19.71
N ASN A 208 -5.01 42.26 19.45
CA ASN A 208 -4.53 41.34 18.43
C ASN A 208 -5.23 41.62 17.09
N PRO A 209 -4.50 41.59 15.96
CA PRO A 209 -5.11 41.80 14.65
C PRO A 209 -6.10 40.68 14.36
N ILE A 210 -7.38 41.07 14.12
CA ILE A 210 -8.41 40.11 13.69
C ILE A 210 -8.05 39.61 12.30
N PRO A 211 -7.90 38.31 12.07
CA PRO A 211 -7.58 37.79 10.75
C PRO A 211 -8.64 38.16 9.74
N LYS A 212 -8.29 38.96 8.70
CA LYS A 212 -9.21 39.32 7.61
C LYS A 212 -9.82 38.02 7.02
N PRO A 213 -11.14 37.88 6.92
CA PRO A 213 -11.78 36.74 6.33
C PRO A 213 -11.32 36.65 4.86
N LEU A 214 -10.75 35.50 4.48
CA LEU A 214 -10.35 35.25 3.10
C LEU A 214 -11.58 35.23 2.18
N PRO A 215 -11.49 35.77 0.97
CA PRO A 215 -12.60 35.78 0.03
C PRO A 215 -13.10 34.35 -0.17
N THR A 216 -14.37 34.13 0.02
CA THR A 216 -15.03 32.84 -0.16
C THR A 216 -15.31 32.68 -1.65
N PRO A 217 -14.76 31.65 -2.33
CA PRO A 217 -15.08 31.43 -3.74
C PRO A 217 -16.59 31.25 -3.89
N ARG A 218 -17.17 31.92 -4.89
CA ARG A 218 -18.61 31.90 -5.13
C ARG A 218 -19.15 30.55 -5.63
N LYS A 219 -18.27 29.66 -6.12
CA LYS A 219 -18.62 28.30 -6.56
C LYS A 219 -17.63 27.31 -5.98
N ILE A 220 -18.14 26.16 -5.53
CA ILE A 220 -17.30 25.02 -5.19
C ILE A 220 -16.87 24.39 -6.51
N PRO A 221 -15.59 24.39 -6.84
CA PRO A 221 -15.13 23.79 -8.08
C PRO A 221 -15.27 22.26 -8.03
N ASP A 222 -15.27 21.65 -9.20
CA ASP A 222 -15.41 20.21 -9.33
C ASP A 222 -14.10 19.52 -8.92
N LEU A 223 -14.22 18.45 -8.16
CA LEU A 223 -13.08 17.61 -7.82
C LEU A 223 -12.95 16.47 -8.82
N LYS A 224 -11.74 16.31 -9.35
CA LYS A 224 -11.33 15.13 -10.10
C LYS A 224 -10.17 14.45 -9.38
N ALA A 225 -10.28 13.13 -9.17
CA ALA A 225 -9.25 12.35 -8.48
C ALA A 225 -8.97 11.04 -9.21
N ILE A 226 -7.69 10.77 -9.51
CA ILE A 226 -7.20 9.56 -10.17
C ILE A 226 -6.40 8.74 -9.16
N PHE A 227 -6.76 7.46 -9.01
CA PHE A 227 -6.14 6.53 -8.07
C PHE A 227 -5.11 5.65 -8.79
N ILE A 228 -3.85 5.80 -8.41
CA ILE A 228 -2.73 5.08 -8.99
C ILE A 228 -2.28 4.05 -7.96
N PRO A 229 -2.44 2.73 -8.20
CA PRO A 229 -1.89 1.73 -7.32
C PRO A 229 -0.36 1.83 -7.33
N ALA A 230 0.25 1.93 -6.16
CA ALA A 230 1.70 2.03 -6.01
C ALA A 230 2.29 0.73 -5.47
N MET A 231 1.56 0.02 -4.60
CA MET A 231 1.99 -1.24 -4.01
C MET A 231 0.78 -2.02 -3.49
N ARG A 232 0.81 -3.32 -3.69
CA ARG A 232 -0.10 -4.31 -3.13
C ARG A 232 0.72 -5.43 -2.52
N ASN A 233 0.48 -5.77 -1.25
CA ASN A 233 1.13 -6.88 -0.57
C ASN A 233 0.13 -8.00 -0.31
N ILE A 234 0.59 -9.22 -0.55
CA ILE A 234 -0.07 -10.46 -0.14
C ILE A 234 0.92 -11.29 0.68
N ASP A 235 0.38 -12.03 1.65
CA ASP A 235 1.19 -12.85 2.56
C ASP A 235 0.71 -14.30 2.44
N PHE A 236 1.65 -15.26 2.24
CA PHE A 236 1.37 -16.68 2.13
C PHE A 236 2.51 -17.51 2.75
N GLY A 237 2.37 -18.84 2.81
CA GLY A 237 3.37 -19.75 3.35
C GLY A 237 3.76 -20.81 2.34
N LEU A 238 5.01 -21.25 2.41
CA LEU A 238 5.55 -22.38 1.63
C LEU A 238 5.32 -23.73 2.34
N ASN A 239 4.97 -23.67 3.64
CA ASN A 239 4.70 -24.83 4.50
C ASN A 239 5.93 -25.72 4.84
N PHE A 240 7.15 -25.21 4.61
CA PHE A 240 8.40 -25.82 5.04
C PHE A 240 9.39 -24.76 5.53
N LEU A 241 10.46 -25.16 6.20
CA LEU A 241 11.55 -24.28 6.63
C LEU A 241 12.52 -24.09 5.47
N VAL A 242 12.90 -22.84 5.22
CA VAL A 242 13.71 -22.44 4.07
C VAL A 242 15.15 -22.16 4.51
N ASP A 243 16.10 -22.87 3.92
CA ASP A 243 17.51 -22.50 3.93
C ASP A 243 17.69 -21.26 3.02
N ARG A 244 17.89 -20.12 3.67
CA ARG A 244 17.92 -18.82 2.99
C ARG A 244 19.16 -18.60 2.14
N GLU A 245 20.29 -19.20 2.55
CA GLU A 245 21.56 -19.09 1.82
C GLU A 245 21.46 -19.88 0.52
N LYS A 246 20.97 -21.12 0.58
CA LYS A 246 20.74 -21.94 -0.60
C LYS A 246 19.68 -21.36 -1.53
N LEU A 247 18.61 -20.76 -0.97
CA LEU A 247 17.61 -20.07 -1.78
C LEU A 247 18.20 -18.87 -2.52
N ASP A 248 19.02 -18.05 -1.86
CA ASP A 248 19.69 -16.91 -2.48
C ASP A 248 20.66 -17.36 -3.58
N GLU A 249 21.46 -18.37 -3.31
CA GLU A 249 22.37 -18.97 -4.28
C GLU A 249 21.61 -19.53 -5.49
N TYR A 250 20.55 -20.31 -5.28
CA TYR A 250 19.75 -20.89 -6.35
C TYR A 250 19.17 -19.84 -7.29
N PHE A 251 18.55 -18.79 -6.74
CA PHE A 251 17.99 -17.71 -7.56
C PHE A 251 19.06 -16.98 -8.37
N ASN A 252 20.25 -16.75 -7.82
CA ASN A 252 21.33 -16.03 -8.50
C ASN A 252 22.11 -16.89 -9.51
N THR A 253 22.11 -18.24 -9.37
CA THR A 253 22.89 -19.14 -10.24
C THR A 253 22.05 -19.90 -11.24
N SER A 254 20.84 -20.31 -10.86
CA SER A 254 19.99 -21.20 -11.65
C SER A 254 18.81 -20.49 -12.32
N THR A 255 18.60 -19.21 -12.03
CA THR A 255 17.53 -18.41 -12.66
C THR A 255 18.09 -17.11 -13.26
N ASN A 256 17.26 -16.43 -14.08
CA ASN A 256 17.57 -15.09 -14.59
C ASN A 256 17.16 -13.96 -13.63
N TYR A 257 16.83 -14.29 -12.39
CA TYR A 257 16.36 -13.32 -11.40
C TYR A 257 17.45 -13.03 -10.38
N HIS A 258 17.33 -11.84 -9.75
CA HIS A 258 18.26 -11.44 -8.71
C HIS A 258 17.60 -11.59 -7.34
N SER A 259 18.34 -12.22 -6.44
CA SER A 259 18.03 -12.27 -5.03
C SER A 259 19.10 -11.59 -4.19
N LEU A 260 18.74 -11.22 -2.98
CA LEU A 260 19.62 -10.63 -1.99
C LEU A 260 19.24 -11.13 -0.60
N LEU A 261 20.15 -11.85 0.03
CA LEU A 261 20.06 -12.19 1.44
C LEU A 261 20.58 -11.00 2.26
N GLU A 262 19.67 -10.21 2.83
CA GLU A 262 20.04 -9.08 3.66
C GLU A 262 20.07 -9.50 5.14
N THR A 263 21.26 -9.53 5.73
CA THR A 263 21.49 -9.88 7.15
C THR A 263 21.67 -8.65 8.03
N SER A 264 21.85 -7.47 7.41
CA SER A 264 22.04 -6.20 8.13
C SER A 264 20.74 -5.72 8.79
N PHE A 265 20.87 -4.99 9.90
CA PHE A 265 19.76 -4.36 10.63
C PHE A 265 18.67 -5.30 11.18
N GLY A 266 18.94 -6.60 11.33
CA GLY A 266 17.96 -7.58 11.83
C GLY A 266 16.89 -7.95 10.82
N TYR A 267 17.05 -7.62 9.55
CA TYR A 267 16.26 -8.15 8.45
C TYR A 267 16.76 -9.57 8.14
N THR A 268 15.86 -10.54 8.16
CA THR A 268 16.23 -11.96 8.08
C THR A 268 15.57 -12.68 6.90
N GLY A 269 15.25 -11.97 5.83
CA GLY A 269 14.59 -12.53 4.65
C GLY A 269 15.42 -12.40 3.39
N VAL A 270 15.24 -13.37 2.46
CA VAL A 270 15.75 -13.29 1.08
C VAL A 270 14.81 -12.41 0.27
N ASN A 271 15.36 -11.38 -0.35
CA ASN A 271 14.62 -10.43 -1.18
C ASN A 271 14.84 -10.76 -2.66
N ILE A 272 13.85 -11.38 -3.29
CA ILE A 272 13.86 -11.79 -4.69
C ILE A 272 13.09 -10.79 -5.52
N LYS A 273 13.65 -10.35 -6.65
CA LYS A 273 13.04 -9.38 -7.56
C LYS A 273 12.83 -9.99 -8.94
N ILE A 274 11.57 -10.09 -9.34
CA ILE A 274 11.16 -10.55 -10.66
C ILE A 274 10.62 -9.36 -11.45
N PRO A 275 11.18 -9.03 -12.64
CA PRO A 275 10.78 -7.87 -13.41
C PRO A 275 9.34 -8.00 -13.91
N ILE A 276 8.61 -6.88 -13.96
CA ILE A 276 7.31 -6.81 -14.62
C ILE A 276 7.55 -6.61 -16.10
N ILE A 277 7.18 -7.60 -16.92
CA ILE A 277 7.33 -7.59 -18.37
C ILE A 277 6.15 -6.85 -19.02
N LYS A 278 4.95 -7.00 -18.43
CA LYS A 278 3.72 -6.40 -18.95
C LYS A 278 3.83 -4.86 -18.99
N PRO A 279 3.48 -4.20 -20.12
CA PRO A 279 3.54 -2.75 -20.23
C PRO A 279 2.67 -2.06 -19.20
N ILE A 280 3.20 -1.03 -18.55
CA ILE A 280 2.44 -0.27 -17.54
C ILE A 280 1.29 0.52 -18.15
N GLU A 281 1.36 0.80 -19.42
CA GLU A 281 0.35 1.49 -20.21
C GLU A 281 -0.99 0.76 -20.22
N GLU A 282 -0.97 -0.57 -20.06
CA GLU A 282 -2.18 -1.40 -19.95
C GLU A 282 -2.91 -1.26 -18.60
N LEU A 283 -2.30 -0.58 -17.64
CA LEU A 283 -2.90 -0.40 -16.32
C LEU A 283 -4.13 0.51 -16.41
N MET A 284 -5.25 0.02 -15.91
CA MET A 284 -6.48 0.81 -15.77
C MET A 284 -6.51 1.49 -14.40
N LEU A 285 -6.70 2.81 -14.41
CA LEU A 285 -6.76 3.65 -13.23
C LEU A 285 -8.19 4.04 -12.93
N LYS A 286 -8.60 3.90 -11.68
CA LYS A 286 -9.90 4.40 -11.23
C LYS A 286 -9.86 5.92 -11.12
N GLN A 287 -10.88 6.58 -11.69
CA GLN A 287 -11.12 8.01 -11.59
C GLN A 287 -12.49 8.24 -10.96
N ILE A 288 -12.56 9.18 -10.01
CA ILE A 288 -13.80 9.68 -9.45
C ILE A 288 -13.90 11.18 -9.67
N GLU A 289 -15.12 11.68 -9.80
CA GLU A 289 -15.40 13.09 -9.95
C GLU A 289 -16.55 13.51 -9.01
N CYS A 290 -16.45 14.73 -8.52
CA CYS A 290 -17.53 15.39 -7.77
C CYS A 290 -17.89 16.65 -8.53
N VAL A 291 -19.00 16.64 -9.25
CA VAL A 291 -19.48 17.74 -10.08
C VAL A 291 -20.62 18.44 -9.35
N SER A 292 -20.50 19.75 -9.13
CA SER A 292 -21.51 20.56 -8.40
C SER A 292 -21.92 19.94 -7.05
N GLY A 293 -20.98 19.29 -6.38
CA GLY A 293 -21.21 18.66 -5.07
C GLY A 293 -21.73 17.21 -5.12
N ILE A 294 -22.05 16.69 -6.29
CA ILE A 294 -22.56 15.32 -6.51
C ILE A 294 -21.45 14.41 -6.99
N TRP A 295 -21.30 13.25 -6.35
CA TRP A 295 -20.35 12.24 -6.79
C TRP A 295 -20.87 11.49 -8.02
N VAL A 296 -20.11 11.57 -9.11
CA VAL A 296 -20.41 10.86 -10.36
C VAL A 296 -19.97 9.39 -10.23
N LYS A 297 -20.58 8.51 -11.03
CA LYS A 297 -20.17 7.10 -11.11
C LYS A 297 -18.69 7.01 -11.48
N PRO A 298 -17.89 6.22 -10.78
CA PRO A 298 -16.48 6.05 -11.10
C PRO A 298 -16.26 5.54 -12.53
N VAL A 299 -15.25 6.07 -13.20
CA VAL A 299 -14.79 5.61 -14.51
C VAL A 299 -13.40 5.02 -14.41
N TYR A 300 -13.02 4.22 -15.39
CA TYR A 300 -11.66 3.68 -15.51
C TYR A 300 -11.01 4.29 -16.75
N VAL A 301 -9.80 4.85 -16.55
CA VAL A 301 -8.98 5.49 -17.58
C VAL A 301 -7.67 4.74 -17.74
N GLN A 302 -7.08 4.76 -18.92
CA GLN A 302 -5.79 4.14 -19.14
C GLN A 302 -4.66 4.92 -18.43
N TYR A 303 -3.59 4.22 -18.07
CA TYR A 303 -2.41 4.86 -17.49
C TYR A 303 -1.81 5.91 -18.44
N THR A 304 -1.93 5.70 -19.75
CA THR A 304 -1.52 6.67 -20.78
C THR A 304 -2.25 8.00 -20.68
N ASP A 305 -3.54 8.00 -20.32
CA ASP A 305 -4.32 9.23 -20.15
C ASP A 305 -3.85 10.01 -18.92
N TYR A 306 -3.49 9.31 -17.86
CA TYR A 306 -2.83 9.93 -16.69
C TYR A 306 -1.46 10.53 -17.10
N LEU A 307 -0.67 9.85 -17.93
CA LEU A 307 0.62 10.37 -18.37
C LEU A 307 0.49 11.69 -19.14
N LYS A 308 -0.57 11.85 -19.95
CA LYS A 308 -0.83 13.12 -20.69
C LYS A 308 -1.04 14.33 -19.78
N MET A 309 -1.39 14.10 -18.51
CA MET A 309 -1.56 15.18 -17.51
C MET A 309 -0.23 15.58 -16.84
N LEU A 310 0.87 14.92 -17.15
CA LEU A 310 2.16 15.17 -16.52
C LEU A 310 3.10 15.93 -17.46
N PRO A 311 4.06 16.70 -16.90
CA PRO A 311 5.14 17.26 -17.70
C PRO A 311 5.95 16.16 -18.41
N GLU A 312 6.41 16.41 -19.64
CA GLU A 312 7.15 15.42 -20.46
C GLU A 312 8.33 14.78 -19.73
N LYS A 313 9.06 15.57 -18.93
CA LYS A 313 10.18 15.09 -18.11
C LYS A 313 9.76 14.00 -17.13
N ASP A 314 8.57 14.13 -16.51
CA ASP A 314 8.05 13.16 -15.55
C ASP A 314 7.47 11.94 -16.26
N VAL A 315 6.89 12.09 -17.45
CA VAL A 315 6.44 11.00 -18.32
C VAL A 315 7.62 10.10 -18.67
N ALA A 316 8.69 10.68 -19.23
CA ALA A 316 9.89 9.94 -19.61
C ALA A 316 10.50 9.17 -18.41
N LYS A 317 10.55 9.79 -17.22
CA LYS A 317 11.02 9.15 -15.99
C LYS A 317 10.14 7.98 -15.55
N LYS A 318 8.81 8.10 -15.70
CA LYS A 318 7.86 7.06 -15.31
C LYS A 318 7.89 5.86 -16.25
N LEU A 319 8.04 6.09 -17.55
CA LEU A 319 8.10 5.02 -18.55
C LEU A 319 9.43 4.25 -18.50
N LYS A 320 10.55 4.95 -18.33
CA LYS A 320 11.88 4.32 -18.23
C LYS A 320 12.10 3.51 -16.95
N LYS A 321 11.26 3.70 -15.93
CA LYS A 321 11.45 3.04 -14.64
C LYS A 321 11.11 1.56 -14.73
N GLN A 322 12.14 0.69 -14.63
CA GLN A 322 11.93 -0.75 -14.44
C GLN A 322 11.16 -1.01 -13.15
N ARG A 323 10.15 -1.88 -13.22
CA ARG A 323 9.31 -2.28 -12.10
C ARG A 323 9.46 -3.76 -11.82
N TYR A 324 9.29 -4.12 -10.57
CA TYR A 324 9.48 -5.50 -10.10
C TYR A 324 8.31 -5.93 -9.23
N ASN A 325 7.96 -7.21 -9.30
CA ASN A 325 7.34 -7.92 -8.21
C ASN A 325 8.45 -8.40 -7.27
N THR A 326 8.26 -8.27 -5.98
CA THR A 326 9.28 -8.58 -4.98
C THR A 326 8.74 -9.62 -4.03
N PHE A 327 9.50 -10.68 -3.79
CA PHE A 327 9.21 -11.69 -2.79
C PHE A 327 10.21 -11.57 -1.65
N LEU A 328 9.71 -11.42 -0.45
CA LEU A 328 10.51 -11.48 0.77
C LEU A 328 10.23 -12.81 1.45
N VAL A 329 11.19 -13.73 1.37
CA VAL A 329 11.09 -15.10 1.88
C VAL A 329 11.82 -15.18 3.21
N PHE A 330 11.13 -15.67 4.23
CA PHE A 330 11.69 -15.85 5.57
C PHE A 330 12.03 -17.33 5.82
N HIS A 331 12.99 -17.59 6.70
CA HIS A 331 13.35 -18.93 7.16
C HIS A 331 12.12 -19.79 7.54
N SER A 332 11.11 -19.21 8.16
CA SER A 332 9.88 -19.91 8.55
C SER A 332 8.98 -20.32 7.38
N GLY A 333 9.41 -20.17 6.14
CA GLY A 333 8.60 -20.40 4.94
C GLY A 333 7.52 -19.32 4.70
N LYS A 334 7.43 -18.28 5.52
CA LYS A 334 6.52 -17.16 5.27
C LYS A 334 7.06 -16.30 4.15
N VAL A 335 6.17 -15.89 3.24
CA VAL A 335 6.50 -15.05 2.08
C VAL A 335 5.61 -13.83 2.08
N ILE A 336 6.20 -12.66 1.83
CA ILE A 336 5.49 -11.43 1.51
C ILE A 336 5.77 -11.11 0.04
N MET A 337 4.74 -11.19 -0.80
CA MET A 337 4.83 -10.73 -2.18
C MET A 337 4.34 -9.29 -2.28
N SER A 338 5.15 -8.44 -2.88
CA SER A 338 4.84 -7.03 -3.15
C SER A 338 4.85 -6.76 -4.64
N GLY A 339 3.77 -6.20 -5.15
CA GLY A 339 3.65 -5.77 -6.55
C GLY A 339 2.79 -4.54 -6.66
N MET A 340 2.47 -4.11 -7.86
CA MET A 340 1.68 -2.90 -8.08
C MET A 340 0.18 -3.19 -8.17
N GLU A 341 -0.20 -4.15 -8.99
CA GLU A 341 -1.60 -4.53 -9.23
C GLU A 341 -1.72 -6.05 -9.43
N ALA A 342 -2.90 -6.62 -9.12
CA ALA A 342 -3.15 -8.06 -9.18
C ALA A 342 -2.83 -8.66 -10.55
N THR A 343 -3.22 -7.97 -11.62
CA THR A 343 -2.98 -8.41 -13.02
C THR A 343 -1.50 -8.53 -13.39
N PHE A 344 -0.63 -7.76 -12.71
CA PHE A 344 0.83 -7.85 -12.88
C PHE A 344 1.50 -8.82 -11.90
N MET A 345 0.76 -9.28 -10.88
CA MET A 345 1.29 -10.16 -9.85
C MET A 345 0.97 -11.63 -10.11
N LYS A 346 -0.21 -11.93 -10.67
CA LYS A 346 -0.75 -13.29 -10.72
C LYS A 346 0.16 -14.28 -11.44
N ASN A 347 0.62 -13.97 -12.64
CA ASN A 347 1.48 -14.88 -13.40
C ASN A 347 2.83 -15.06 -12.71
N VAL A 348 3.42 -13.97 -12.20
CA VAL A 348 4.70 -14.00 -11.49
C VAL A 348 4.60 -14.76 -10.16
N TYR A 349 3.43 -14.79 -9.53
CA TYR A 349 3.18 -15.62 -8.36
C TYR A 349 3.32 -17.11 -8.67
N TYR A 350 2.70 -17.59 -9.74
CA TYR A 350 2.79 -18.99 -10.13
C TYR A 350 4.20 -19.36 -10.62
N GLU A 351 4.82 -18.49 -11.41
CA GLU A 351 6.22 -18.65 -11.84
C GLU A 351 7.18 -18.78 -10.65
N PHE A 352 7.01 -17.94 -9.61
CA PHE A 352 7.78 -18.08 -8.38
C PHE A 352 7.53 -19.42 -7.69
N LEU A 353 6.29 -19.89 -7.62
CA LEU A 353 5.96 -21.18 -7.01
C LEU A 353 6.54 -22.37 -7.79
N ASP A 354 6.60 -22.27 -9.10
CA ASP A 354 7.21 -23.33 -9.94
C ASP A 354 8.72 -23.42 -9.66
N ILE A 355 9.42 -22.29 -9.57
CA ILE A 355 10.83 -22.24 -9.16
C ILE A 355 11.03 -22.83 -7.75
N ILE A 356 10.13 -22.53 -6.82
CA ILE A 356 10.18 -23.11 -5.46
C ILE A 356 9.99 -24.63 -5.49
N ARG A 357 9.11 -25.18 -6.34
CA ARG A 357 8.95 -26.63 -6.51
C ARG A 357 10.20 -27.28 -7.08
N GLU A 358 10.77 -26.69 -8.12
CA GLU A 358 12.00 -27.18 -8.77
C GLU A 358 13.20 -27.18 -7.81
N SER A 359 13.28 -26.19 -6.95
CA SER A 359 14.39 -26.02 -6.00
C SER A 359 14.17 -26.68 -4.63
N TYR A 360 13.00 -27.29 -4.40
CA TYR A 360 12.55 -27.74 -3.08
C TYR A 360 13.61 -28.58 -2.32
N ASP A 361 14.13 -29.62 -2.94
CA ASP A 361 15.11 -30.53 -2.31
C ASP A 361 16.44 -29.85 -1.95
N ILE A 362 16.73 -28.70 -2.57
CA ILE A 362 17.93 -27.89 -2.31
C ILE A 362 17.69 -26.92 -1.17
N ILE A 363 16.53 -26.25 -1.18
CA ILE A 363 16.22 -25.11 -0.31
C ILE A 363 15.47 -25.48 0.99
N GLU A 364 14.95 -26.71 1.08
CA GLU A 364 14.35 -27.18 2.32
C GLU A 364 15.42 -27.33 3.39
N GLU A 365 15.24 -26.69 4.53
CA GLU A 365 16.08 -26.93 5.70
C GLU A 365 15.58 -28.16 6.45
N ARG A 366 16.25 -29.29 6.26
CA ARG A 366 15.99 -30.52 7.00
C ARG A 366 16.71 -30.39 8.34
N LEU A 367 15.96 -30.50 9.40
CA LEU A 367 16.55 -30.62 10.74
C LEU A 367 17.18 -32.02 10.77
N ASP A 368 18.50 -32.09 10.99
CA ASP A 368 19.17 -33.36 11.26
C ASP A 368 18.52 -33.99 12.49
N GLU A 369 17.97 -35.19 12.35
CA GLU A 369 17.36 -35.97 13.42
C GLU A 369 18.42 -36.47 14.43
#